data_f27cc7fc6a89d5dea6aea23fa8fdeaac
#
_entry.id   f27cc7fc6a89d5dea6aea23fa8fdeaac
#
_cell.length_a   1.000
_cell.length_b   1.000
_cell.length_c   1.000
_cell.angle_alpha   90.00
_cell.angle_beta   90.00
_cell.angle_gamma   90.00
#
_symmetry.space_group_name_H-M   'P 1'
#
loop_
_entity.id
_entity.type
_entity.pdbx_description
1 polymer ?
#
loop_
_entity_poly.entity_id
_entity_poly.type
_entity_poly.pdbx_seq_one_letter_code
_entity_poly.pdbx_strand_id
1 'polypeptide(L)'
;NVRKECEEEASLPPDVVARVRPAGLVSYRYSTRIGLSTKVLATFDVPMPAGMVPLCADGEVDEFFLMDIDEALDSIRTQLPRWKPNSALVMIDFAMRHGFICPDDPGYAELAHGMRGAAACRISSLG
;
A
#
# COMPACT_ATOMS: atom_id res chain seq x y z
N ASN A 1 1.42 12.04 9.20
CA ASN A 1 0.28 12.56 8.41
C ASN A 1 0.59 12.45 6.91
N VAL A 2 -0.20 11.62 6.20
CA VAL A 2 0.04 11.30 4.78
C VAL A 2 0.13 12.52 3.86
N ARG A 3 -0.62 13.57 4.11
CA ARG A 3 -0.55 14.80 3.29
C ARG A 3 0.79 15.50 3.41
N LYS A 4 1.32 15.56 4.62
CA LYS A 4 2.65 16.10 4.88
C LYS A 4 3.73 15.27 4.18
N GLU A 5 3.65 13.94 4.26
CA GLU A 5 4.57 13.04 3.56
C GLU A 5 4.52 13.23 2.03
N CYS A 6 3.31 13.41 1.45
CA CYS A 6 3.16 13.72 0.03
C CYS A 6 3.87 15.02 -0.40
N GLU A 7 3.84 16.02 0.46
CA GLU A 7 4.54 17.30 0.20
C GLU A 7 6.04 17.16 0.39
N GLU A 8 6.48 16.53 1.47
CA GLU A 8 7.90 16.44 1.86
C GLU A 8 8.67 15.42 1.01
N GLU A 9 8.14 14.22 0.81
CA GLU A 9 8.85 13.15 0.10
C GLU A 9 8.67 13.20 -1.44
N ALA A 10 7.51 13.65 -1.91
CA ALA A 10 7.15 13.61 -3.32
C ALA A 10 6.95 14.99 -3.98
N SER A 11 7.08 16.07 -3.22
CA SER A 11 6.86 17.45 -3.68
C SER A 11 5.53 17.63 -4.43
N LEU A 12 4.47 16.97 -3.97
CA LEU A 12 3.17 17.09 -4.62
C LEU A 12 2.56 18.47 -4.35
N PRO A 13 2.00 19.13 -5.38
CA PRO A 13 1.33 20.42 -5.22
C PRO A 13 0.10 20.34 -4.31
N PRO A 14 -0.28 21.44 -3.64
CA PRO A 14 -1.43 21.44 -2.71
C PRO A 14 -2.75 20.98 -3.33
N ASP A 15 -2.99 21.25 -4.60
CA ASP A 15 -4.20 20.82 -5.31
C ASP A 15 -4.25 19.30 -5.54
N VAL A 16 -3.09 18.65 -5.71
CA VAL A 16 -2.96 17.19 -5.78
C VAL A 16 -3.10 16.58 -4.40
N VAL A 17 -2.42 17.14 -3.39
CA VAL A 17 -2.51 16.69 -1.99
C VAL A 17 -3.94 16.76 -1.48
N ALA A 18 -4.73 17.76 -1.90
CA ALA A 18 -6.14 17.88 -1.55
C ALA A 18 -7.00 16.72 -2.07
N ARG A 19 -6.54 15.99 -3.08
CA ARG A 19 -7.23 14.82 -3.66
C ARG A 19 -6.89 13.49 -2.97
N VAL A 20 -5.99 13.49 -2.00
CA VAL A 20 -5.67 12.30 -1.19
C VAL A 20 -6.92 11.82 -0.48
N ARG A 21 -7.26 10.55 -0.67
CA ARG A 21 -8.47 9.94 -0.10
C ARG A 21 -8.11 8.71 0.72
N PRO A 22 -8.69 8.53 1.90
CA PRO A 22 -8.59 7.28 2.64
C PRO A 22 -9.13 6.12 1.80
N ALA A 23 -8.38 5.03 1.74
CA ALA A 23 -8.74 3.84 0.96
C ALA A 23 -9.08 2.64 1.84
N GLY A 24 -8.41 2.49 2.98
CA GLY A 24 -8.68 1.39 3.90
C GLY A 24 -7.53 1.09 4.84
N LEU A 25 -7.51 -0.14 5.32
CA LEU A 25 -6.49 -0.65 6.22
C LEU A 25 -5.91 -1.95 5.68
N VAL A 26 -4.61 -2.07 5.77
CA VAL A 26 -3.88 -3.33 5.56
C VAL A 26 -3.18 -3.69 6.86
N SER A 27 -3.29 -4.94 7.28
CA SER A 27 -2.62 -5.44 8.46
C SER A 27 -1.83 -6.70 8.15
N TYR A 28 -0.71 -6.88 8.83
CA TYR A 28 0.09 -8.08 8.72
C TYR A 28 0.80 -8.41 10.02
N ARG A 29 1.16 -9.68 10.16
CA ARG A 29 1.94 -10.20 11.28
C ARG A 29 3.33 -10.56 10.81
N TYR A 30 4.31 -10.35 11.68
CA TYR A 30 5.68 -10.74 11.42
C TYR A 30 6.36 -11.20 12.71
N SER A 31 7.35 -12.07 12.55
CA SER A 31 8.12 -12.58 13.66
C SER A 31 9.18 -11.58 14.09
N THR A 32 9.34 -11.41 15.38
CA THR A 32 10.42 -10.65 16.01
C THR A 32 11.22 -11.57 16.94
N ARG A 33 12.31 -11.08 17.50
CA ARG A 33 13.12 -11.83 18.46
C ARG A 33 12.34 -12.20 19.74
N ILE A 34 11.31 -11.44 20.07
CA ILE A 34 10.51 -11.60 21.30
C ILE A 34 9.10 -12.13 21.04
N GLY A 35 8.78 -12.53 19.80
CA GLY A 35 7.48 -13.11 19.45
C GLY A 35 6.88 -12.55 18.17
N LEU A 36 5.55 -12.62 18.06
CA LEU A 36 4.81 -12.07 16.92
C LEU A 36 4.44 -10.62 17.15
N SER A 37 4.66 -9.80 16.15
CA SER A 37 4.21 -8.42 16.10
C SER A 37 3.19 -8.21 14.98
N THR A 38 2.31 -7.24 15.16
CA THR A 38 1.29 -6.87 14.18
C THR A 38 1.47 -5.42 13.78
N LYS A 39 1.47 -5.15 12.47
CA LYS A 39 1.36 -3.80 11.93
C LYS A 39 0.01 -3.58 11.27
N VAL A 40 -0.49 -2.35 11.42
CA VAL A 40 -1.68 -1.87 10.74
C VAL A 40 -1.31 -0.61 9.98
N LEU A 41 -1.57 -0.60 8.69
CA LEU A 41 -1.28 0.50 7.78
C LEU A 41 -2.59 1.10 7.30
N ALA A 42 -2.79 2.39 7.54
CA ALA A 42 -3.83 3.13 6.84
C ALA A 42 -3.37 3.39 5.40
N THR A 43 -4.21 3.07 4.44
CA THR A 43 -3.92 3.25 3.01
C THR A 43 -4.68 4.43 2.44
N PHE A 44 -4.06 5.11 1.49
CA PHE A 44 -4.61 6.28 0.84
C PHE A 44 -4.35 6.19 -0.65
N ASP A 45 -5.30 6.65 -1.44
CA ASP A 45 -5.12 6.83 -2.88
C ASP A 45 -5.01 8.31 -3.21
N VAL A 46 -4.15 8.65 -4.14
CA VAL A 46 -4.02 9.99 -4.68
C VAL A 46 -4.05 9.95 -6.20
N PRO A 47 -5.09 10.51 -6.86
CA PRO A 47 -5.11 10.63 -8.30
C PRO A 47 -4.05 11.61 -8.78
N MET A 48 -3.11 11.14 -9.59
CA MET A 48 -2.07 11.97 -10.18
C MET A 48 -2.52 12.53 -11.52
N PRO A 49 -2.36 13.84 -11.78
CA PRO A 49 -2.58 14.39 -13.11
C PRO A 49 -1.66 13.75 -14.15
N ALA A 50 -2.18 13.57 -15.37
CA ALA A 50 -1.38 13.05 -16.48
C ALA A 50 -0.12 13.94 -16.71
N GLY A 51 1.02 13.28 -16.88
CA GLY A 51 2.29 13.96 -17.11
C GLY A 51 2.97 14.57 -15.87
N MET A 52 2.34 14.51 -14.70
CA MET A 52 2.97 14.94 -13.47
C MET A 52 3.95 13.87 -12.96
N VAL A 53 5.18 14.30 -12.71
CA VAL A 53 6.23 13.46 -12.11
C VAL A 53 6.52 13.98 -10.72
N PRO A 54 6.38 13.17 -9.67
CA PRO A 54 6.82 13.55 -8.32
C PRO A 54 8.32 13.82 -8.30
N LEU A 55 8.77 14.65 -7.36
CA LEU A 55 10.19 14.98 -7.20
C LEU A 55 10.69 14.46 -5.84
N CYS A 56 11.90 13.92 -5.85
CA CYS A 56 12.60 13.49 -4.63
C CYS A 56 13.12 14.74 -3.91
N ALA A 57 12.45 15.16 -2.84
CA ALA A 57 12.76 16.43 -2.19
C ALA A 57 13.69 16.29 -0.98
N ASP A 58 13.57 15.22 -0.22
CA ASP A 58 14.26 15.03 1.07
C ASP A 58 15.40 13.99 1.04
N GLY A 59 15.60 13.33 -0.11
CA GLY A 59 16.63 12.32 -0.31
C GLY A 59 16.29 10.93 0.23
N GLU A 60 15.09 10.72 0.76
CA GLU A 60 14.62 9.40 1.20
C GLU A 60 14.18 8.54 0.03
N VAL A 61 13.76 9.15 -1.09
CA VAL A 61 13.34 8.49 -2.33
C VAL A 61 14.38 8.71 -3.40
N ASP A 62 14.88 7.64 -4.00
CA ASP A 62 15.88 7.71 -5.06
C ASP A 62 15.29 8.16 -6.40
N GLU A 63 14.14 7.59 -6.79
CA GLU A 63 13.45 7.96 -8.01
C GLU A 63 11.95 7.64 -7.94
N PHE A 64 11.18 8.33 -8.78
CA PHE A 64 9.79 8.01 -9.08
C PHE A 64 9.66 7.57 -10.53
N PHE A 65 8.86 6.57 -10.76
CA PHE A 65 8.55 6.09 -12.11
C PHE A 65 7.11 5.61 -12.21
N LEU A 66 6.55 5.67 -13.42
CA LEU A 66 5.22 5.15 -13.71
C LEU A 66 5.32 3.70 -14.14
N MET A 67 4.45 2.87 -13.60
CA MET A 67 4.39 1.44 -13.92
C MET A 67 2.95 1.00 -14.11
N ASP A 68 2.67 0.18 -15.11
CA ASP A 68 1.37 -0.46 -15.25
C ASP A 68 1.09 -1.39 -14.09
N ILE A 69 -0.17 -1.46 -13.69
CA ILE A 69 -0.59 -2.31 -12.57
C ILE A 69 -0.27 -3.79 -12.80
N ASP A 70 -0.44 -4.28 -14.03
CA ASP A 70 -0.13 -5.66 -14.38
C ASP A 70 1.38 -5.94 -14.26
N GLU A 71 2.21 -5.00 -14.67
CA GLU A 71 3.66 -5.06 -14.52
C GLU A 71 4.06 -5.05 -13.04
N ALA A 72 3.44 -4.20 -12.22
CA ALA A 72 3.67 -4.13 -10.79
C ALA A 72 3.32 -5.46 -10.09
N LEU A 73 2.17 -6.04 -10.40
CA LEU A 73 1.72 -7.32 -9.85
C LEU A 73 2.62 -8.47 -10.29
N ASP A 74 3.06 -8.49 -11.55
CA ASP A 74 4.00 -9.48 -12.04
C ASP A 74 5.37 -9.37 -11.35
N SER A 75 5.84 -8.16 -11.13
CA SER A 75 7.06 -7.89 -10.37
C SER A 75 6.96 -8.37 -8.91
N ILE A 76 5.83 -8.18 -8.24
CA ILE A 76 5.61 -8.71 -6.89
C ILE A 76 5.66 -10.24 -6.90
N ARG A 77 5.00 -10.88 -7.88
CA ARG A 77 4.94 -12.34 -7.99
C ARG A 77 6.31 -12.98 -8.26
N THR A 78 7.12 -12.37 -9.12
CA THR A 78 8.37 -12.95 -9.61
C THR A 78 9.62 -12.42 -8.90
N GLN A 79 9.54 -11.24 -8.30
CA GLN A 79 10.69 -10.54 -7.71
C GLN A 79 10.38 -9.99 -6.31
N LEU A 80 9.58 -10.71 -5.53
CA LEU A 80 9.14 -10.30 -4.20
C LEU A 80 10.28 -9.79 -3.29
N PRO A 81 11.49 -10.37 -3.27
CA PRO A 81 12.59 -9.86 -2.44
C PRO A 81 13.03 -8.42 -2.76
N ARG A 82 12.68 -7.90 -3.92
CA ARG A 82 12.96 -6.50 -4.31
C ARG A 82 11.93 -5.50 -3.78
N TRP A 83 10.81 -6.00 -3.28
CA TRP A 83 9.75 -5.19 -2.71
C TRP A 83 9.88 -5.09 -1.20
N LYS A 84 9.68 -3.90 -0.67
CA LYS A 84 9.45 -3.75 0.76
C LYS A 84 8.12 -4.45 1.11
N PRO A 85 8.08 -5.37 2.09
CA PRO A 85 6.90 -6.20 2.33
C PRO A 85 5.59 -5.43 2.50
N ASN A 86 5.62 -4.32 3.23
CA ASN A 86 4.44 -3.48 3.42
C ASN A 86 4.00 -2.78 2.12
N SER A 87 4.94 -2.37 1.27
CA SER A 87 4.63 -1.74 -0.02
C SER A 87 3.99 -2.73 -0.99
N ALA A 88 4.47 -3.98 -1.02
CA ALA A 88 3.85 -5.05 -1.80
C ALA A 88 2.40 -5.30 -1.35
N LEU A 89 2.14 -5.36 -0.05
CA LEU A 89 0.79 -5.55 0.48
C LEU A 89 -0.16 -4.39 0.14
N VAL A 90 0.32 -3.16 0.21
CA VAL A 90 -0.47 -1.97 -0.18
C VAL A 90 -0.79 -2.00 -1.67
N MET A 91 0.14 -2.42 -2.52
CA MET A 91 -0.09 -2.57 -3.96
C MET A 91 -1.11 -3.69 -4.26
N ILE A 92 -1.04 -4.81 -3.58
CA ILE A 92 -2.02 -5.90 -3.71
C ILE A 92 -3.41 -5.43 -3.28
N ASP A 93 -3.52 -4.72 -2.17
CA ASP A 93 -4.78 -4.13 -1.71
C ASP A 93 -5.37 -3.16 -2.74
N PHE A 94 -4.54 -2.30 -3.33
CA PHE A 94 -4.94 -1.42 -4.42
C PHE A 94 -5.52 -2.23 -5.60
N ALA A 95 -4.82 -3.27 -6.03
CA ALA A 95 -5.25 -4.12 -7.14
C ALA A 95 -6.58 -4.82 -6.87
N MET A 96 -6.80 -5.29 -5.64
CA MET A 96 -8.07 -5.89 -5.23
C MET A 96 -9.22 -4.87 -5.21
N ARG A 97 -8.99 -3.68 -4.68
CA ARG A 97 -10.02 -2.62 -4.61
C ARG A 97 -10.43 -2.10 -5.98
N HIS A 98 -9.52 -2.12 -6.94
CA HIS A 98 -9.75 -1.63 -8.29
C HIS A 98 -10.07 -2.75 -9.30
N GLY A 99 -10.27 -3.99 -8.84
CA GLY A 99 -10.72 -5.11 -9.68
C GLY A 99 -9.65 -5.72 -10.59
N PHE A 100 -8.37 -5.45 -10.37
CA PHE A 100 -7.25 -6.10 -11.08
C PHE A 100 -6.95 -7.49 -10.50
N ILE A 101 -7.29 -7.73 -9.25
CA ILE A 101 -7.39 -9.05 -8.64
C ILE A 101 -8.85 -9.25 -8.25
N CYS A 102 -9.48 -10.28 -8.80
CA CYS A 102 -10.91 -10.52 -8.67
C CYS A 102 -11.24 -11.62 -7.67
N PRO A 103 -12.46 -11.64 -7.10
CA PRO A 103 -12.89 -12.71 -6.18
C PRO A 103 -12.77 -14.12 -6.75
N ASP A 104 -12.84 -14.26 -8.07
CA ASP A 104 -12.71 -15.55 -8.76
C ASP A 104 -11.24 -16.00 -8.93
N ASP A 105 -10.29 -15.12 -8.69
CA ASP A 105 -8.88 -15.48 -8.77
C ASP A 105 -8.48 -16.43 -7.63
N PRO A 106 -7.66 -17.46 -7.91
CA PRO A 106 -7.15 -18.34 -6.87
C PRO A 106 -6.41 -17.57 -5.77
N GLY A 107 -6.71 -17.88 -4.51
CA GLY A 107 -6.06 -17.24 -3.37
C GLY A 107 -6.63 -15.87 -2.96
N TYR A 108 -7.67 -15.37 -3.64
CA TYR A 108 -8.28 -14.06 -3.29
C TYR A 108 -8.77 -14.02 -1.85
N ALA A 109 -9.49 -15.04 -1.40
CA ALA A 109 -10.04 -15.09 -0.05
C ALA A 109 -8.94 -15.11 1.01
N GLU A 110 -7.88 -15.86 0.79
CA GLU A 110 -6.72 -15.92 1.68
C GLU A 110 -5.99 -14.58 1.75
N LEU A 111 -5.81 -13.91 0.62
CA LEU A 111 -5.21 -12.57 0.57
C LEU A 111 -6.06 -11.56 1.35
N ALA A 112 -7.36 -11.51 1.08
CA ALA A 112 -8.28 -10.60 1.74
C ALA A 112 -8.31 -10.82 3.26
N HIS A 113 -8.36 -12.08 3.68
CA HIS A 113 -8.36 -12.47 5.09
C HIS A 113 -7.03 -12.14 5.77
N GLY A 114 -5.93 -12.50 5.13
CA GLY A 114 -4.58 -12.27 5.66
C GLY A 114 -4.26 -10.80 5.87
N MET A 115 -4.68 -9.93 4.96
CA MET A 115 -4.42 -8.49 5.05
C MET A 115 -5.31 -7.74 6.06
N ARG A 116 -6.42 -8.36 6.53
CA ARG A 116 -7.37 -7.71 7.45
C ARG A 116 -7.56 -8.46 8.76
N GLY A 117 -7.14 -9.70 8.85
CA GLY A 117 -7.37 -10.57 10.00
C GLY A 117 -6.76 -10.07 11.31
N ALA A 118 -5.59 -9.45 11.25
CA ALA A 118 -4.93 -8.89 12.42
C ALA A 118 -5.67 -7.68 13.01
N ALA A 119 -6.29 -6.87 12.15
CA ALA A 119 -7.11 -5.73 12.59
C ALA A 119 -8.43 -6.19 13.23
N ALA A 120 -9.07 -7.20 12.67
CA ALA A 120 -10.28 -7.80 13.21
C ALA A 120 -10.06 -8.38 14.63
N CYS A 121 -8.90 -8.99 14.85
CA CYS A 121 -8.53 -9.51 16.17
C CYS A 121 -8.40 -8.40 17.24
N ARG A 122 -7.96 -7.21 16.86
CA ARG A 122 -7.88 -6.06 17.77
C ARG A 122 -9.25 -5.48 18.12
N ILE A 123 -10.16 -5.42 17.17
CA ILE A 123 -11.50 -4.90 17.38
C ILE A 123 -12.27 -5.78 18.36
N SER A 124 -12.14 -7.11 18.26
CA SER A 124 -12.78 -8.04 19.20
C SER A 124 -12.23 -7.96 20.61
N SER A 125 -10.99 -7.50 20.80
CA SER A 125 -10.40 -7.32 22.13
C SER A 125 -10.78 -5.98 22.79
N LEU A 126 -11.36 -5.04 22.04
CA LEU A 126 -11.85 -3.76 22.53
C LEU A 126 -13.35 -3.80 22.91
N GLY A 127 -14.02 -4.86 22.54
CA GLY A 127 -15.41 -5.15 22.97
C GLY A 127 -15.44 -5.92 24.25
#